data_1b8daa5d7b4a8ac72c107e5e1779c274
#
_entry.id   1b8daa5d7b4a8ac72c107e5e1779c274
#
_cell.length_a   1.000
_cell.length_b   1.000
_cell.length_c   1.000
_cell.angle_alpha   90.00
_cell.angle_beta   90.00
_cell.angle_gamma   90.00
#
_symmetry.space_group_name_H-M   'P 1'
#
loop_
_entity.id
_entity.type
_entity.pdbx_description
1 polymer ?
#
loop_
_entity_poly.entity_id
_entity_poly.type
_entity_poly.pdbx_seq_one_letter_code
_entity_poly.pdbx_strand_id
1 'polypeptide(L)'
;KERILELLELAQEFGRRFRAKKKEKNVVDFYDLEHFALEILTEPEAECSEAEETSSAEETDQMQGKDAWTVRVPGTVADELAVQYDEILVDEYQDSNLVQETLIQCISGERFDRPNVFMVGDVKQSIYKFRLARPELFLEKYSTYTSEESAHQKIELHQNFRSRDHILESINAIFYRIMTEKLGNISYTEDAALHPGAAFEERDGLDELKTELLLVDLSAQPQKETESPELDDEAADYTARELEARMIAGKIREMTDKERGITIWDKELGAYRRAQYGDIVILLRSVSGWAEEFIEVLATQGIPAVAESRTGYFNTLEVETVLNLLAVIDNPMQDIPLASVLKSPFGGVSDEEMAWIVAEHKAGVDRSRDAGLYRAVVEYMNEDGPVKSNDESDESSIADAFRFQKNKLIQKNNLRRKLQKLFTLLDTFRQESVYLPMHELLYRIYDKTGYYRYVSALPGGAGRRGNLDMLVEKAAAYEATSYRGVFH
;
A
#
# COMPACT_ATOMS: atom_id res chain seq x y z
N LYS A 1 -28.06 20.07 14.19
CA LYS A 1 -27.84 19.36 15.47
C LYS A 1 -28.27 17.88 15.36
N GLU A 2 -29.49 17.56 14.87
CA GLU A 2 -29.97 16.17 14.72
C GLU A 2 -29.03 15.28 13.94
N ARG A 3 -28.58 15.69 12.76
CA ARG A 3 -27.63 14.90 11.96
C ARG A 3 -26.29 14.61 12.65
N ILE A 4 -25.84 15.50 13.53
CA ILE A 4 -24.61 15.31 14.31
C ILE A 4 -24.85 14.25 15.39
N LEU A 5 -26.01 14.27 16.03
CA LEU A 5 -26.39 13.27 17.03
C LEU A 5 -26.54 11.89 16.39
N GLU A 6 -27.23 11.78 15.26
CA GLU A 6 -27.32 10.54 14.48
C GLU A 6 -25.94 9.99 14.08
N LEU A 7 -25.02 10.87 13.68
CA LEU A 7 -23.64 10.45 13.35
C LEU A 7 -22.89 9.94 14.58
N LEU A 8 -23.06 10.57 15.73
CA LEU A 8 -22.45 10.12 16.99
C LEU A 8 -23.03 8.77 17.44
N GLU A 9 -24.34 8.59 17.35
CA GLU A 9 -25.00 7.32 17.66
C GLU A 9 -24.51 6.20 16.73
N LEU A 10 -24.39 6.50 15.42
CA LEU A 10 -23.85 5.56 14.44
C LEU A 10 -22.39 5.19 14.73
N ALA A 11 -21.56 6.18 15.10
CA ALA A 11 -20.17 5.94 15.46
C ALA A 11 -20.05 5.09 16.74
N GLN A 12 -20.89 5.32 17.75
CA GLN A 12 -20.93 4.52 18.97
C GLN A 12 -21.40 3.09 18.70
N GLU A 13 -22.44 2.91 17.86
CA GLU A 13 -22.91 1.59 17.46
C GLU A 13 -21.87 0.83 16.67
N PHE A 14 -21.18 1.49 15.72
CA PHE A 14 -20.06 0.92 15.00
C PHE A 14 -18.96 0.45 15.96
N GLY A 15 -18.52 1.31 16.88
CA GLY A 15 -17.48 0.96 17.86
C GLY A 15 -17.88 -0.24 18.74
N ARG A 16 -19.16 -0.33 19.12
CA ARG A 16 -19.70 -1.46 19.91
C ARG A 16 -19.65 -2.77 19.11
N ARG A 17 -20.12 -2.74 17.85
CA ARG A 17 -20.11 -3.91 16.95
C ARG A 17 -18.68 -4.33 16.58
N PHE A 18 -17.81 -3.36 16.33
CA PHE A 18 -16.42 -3.61 16.00
C PHE A 18 -15.69 -4.31 17.15
N ARG A 19 -15.86 -3.83 18.39
CA ARG A 19 -15.31 -4.51 19.59
C ARG A 19 -15.87 -5.92 19.76
N ALA A 20 -17.19 -6.11 19.59
CA ALA A 20 -17.80 -7.43 19.67
C ALA A 20 -17.23 -8.40 18.61
N LYS A 21 -16.99 -7.90 17.37
CA LYS A 21 -16.43 -8.70 16.29
C LYS A 21 -14.96 -9.06 16.51
N LYS A 22 -14.15 -8.13 17.05
CA LYS A 22 -12.78 -8.42 17.48
C LYS A 22 -12.73 -9.51 18.55
N LYS A 23 -13.62 -9.41 19.55
CA LYS A 23 -13.75 -10.41 20.62
C LYS A 23 -14.14 -11.78 20.08
N GLU A 24 -15.12 -11.86 19.16
CA GLU A 24 -15.53 -13.11 18.50
C GLU A 24 -14.35 -13.76 17.76
N LYS A 25 -13.51 -12.95 17.10
CA LYS A 25 -12.33 -13.42 16.36
C LYS A 25 -11.09 -13.62 17.24
N ASN A 26 -11.15 -13.26 18.51
CA ASN A 26 -10.03 -13.29 19.44
C ASN A 26 -8.80 -12.52 18.92
N VAL A 27 -9.04 -11.31 18.39
CA VAL A 27 -8.01 -10.40 17.87
C VAL A 27 -8.10 -9.05 18.56
N VAL A 28 -6.96 -8.35 18.64
CA VAL A 28 -6.83 -6.98 19.14
C VAL A 28 -6.08 -6.15 18.10
N ASP A 29 -6.34 -4.84 18.06
CA ASP A 29 -5.53 -3.90 17.30
C ASP A 29 -4.61 -3.07 18.21
N PHE A 30 -3.76 -2.23 17.63
CA PHE A 30 -2.82 -1.42 18.40
C PHE A 30 -3.52 -0.45 19.38
N TYR A 31 -4.68 0.10 19.01
CA TYR A 31 -5.45 0.96 19.90
C TYR A 31 -6.01 0.19 21.10
N ASP A 32 -6.42 -1.06 20.91
CA ASP A 32 -6.85 -1.90 22.03
C ASP A 32 -5.69 -2.11 23.02
N LEU A 33 -4.47 -2.37 22.50
CA LEU A 33 -3.28 -2.57 23.36
C LEU A 33 -2.99 -1.34 24.20
N GLU A 34 -3.00 -0.14 23.58
CA GLU A 34 -2.79 1.13 24.29
C GLU A 34 -3.88 1.35 25.37
N HIS A 35 -5.14 1.11 25.05
CA HIS A 35 -6.25 1.29 25.99
C HIS A 35 -6.24 0.26 27.12
N PHE A 36 -5.94 -1.00 26.84
CA PHE A 36 -5.78 -2.02 27.87
C PHE A 36 -4.61 -1.70 28.80
N ALA A 37 -3.51 -1.19 28.27
CA ALA A 37 -2.39 -0.74 29.08
C ALA A 37 -2.83 0.40 30.02
N LEU A 38 -3.58 1.39 29.51
CA LEU A 38 -4.15 2.45 30.37
C LEU A 38 -5.08 1.90 31.44
N GLU A 39 -5.97 0.95 31.10
CA GLU A 39 -6.87 0.34 32.06
C GLU A 39 -6.13 -0.38 33.20
N ILE A 40 -5.02 -1.04 32.87
CA ILE A 40 -4.17 -1.76 33.83
C ILE A 40 -3.37 -0.80 34.70
N LEU A 41 -2.84 0.27 34.08
CA LEU A 41 -1.93 1.21 34.77
C LEU A 41 -2.66 2.30 35.55
N THR A 42 -3.95 2.51 35.32
CA THR A 42 -4.67 3.60 35.96
C THR A 42 -5.89 3.10 36.72
N GLU A 43 -6.20 3.74 37.84
CA GLU A 43 -7.35 3.49 38.68
C GLU A 43 -8.24 4.74 38.71
N PRO A 44 -9.57 4.59 38.92
CA PRO A 44 -10.43 5.74 39.17
C PRO A 44 -9.93 6.51 40.38
N GLU A 45 -9.85 7.84 40.28
CA GLU A 45 -9.55 8.67 41.43
C GLU A 45 -10.65 8.44 42.49
N ALA A 46 -10.27 8.02 43.69
CA ALA A 46 -11.21 7.87 44.80
C ALA A 46 -11.79 9.25 45.11
N GLU A 47 -13.10 9.43 44.93
CA GLU A 47 -13.76 10.63 45.40
C GLU A 47 -13.46 10.79 46.90
N CYS A 48 -12.74 11.85 47.27
CA CYS A 48 -12.60 12.26 48.65
C CYS A 48 -14.00 12.50 49.21
N SER A 49 -14.51 11.54 49.92
CA SER A 49 -15.77 11.66 50.67
C SER A 49 -15.53 12.54 51.89
N GLU A 50 -15.49 13.84 51.70
CA GLU A 50 -15.76 14.84 52.72
C GLU A 50 -16.62 15.95 52.13
N ALA A 51 -17.90 15.66 51.95
CA ALA A 51 -18.95 16.69 51.89
C ALA A 51 -20.18 16.17 52.63
N GLU A 52 -20.44 16.85 53.71
CA GLU A 52 -21.51 16.74 54.66
C GLU A 52 -22.86 16.29 54.09
N GLU A 53 -23.48 15.36 54.82
CA GLU A 53 -24.88 15.01 54.71
C GLU A 53 -25.78 16.25 54.83
N THR A 54 -26.39 16.67 53.73
CA THR A 54 -27.65 17.42 53.80
C THR A 54 -28.67 16.78 52.85
N SER A 55 -29.66 16.24 53.52
CA SER A 55 -30.87 15.63 53.00
C SER A 55 -31.63 16.46 51.98
N SER A 56 -32.03 15.87 50.87
CA SER A 56 -33.44 15.81 50.48
C SER A 56 -33.60 14.89 49.29
N ALA A 57 -34.39 13.84 49.51
CA ALA A 57 -34.84 12.91 48.52
C ALA A 57 -35.82 13.61 47.55
N GLU A 58 -35.59 13.54 46.26
CA GLU A 58 -36.63 13.43 45.24
C GLU A 58 -36.15 12.54 44.12
N GLU A 59 -36.89 11.48 43.92
CA GLU A 59 -36.77 10.46 42.92
C GLU A 59 -36.87 11.08 41.51
N THR A 60 -35.85 10.85 40.68
CA THR A 60 -36.06 10.73 39.23
C THR A 60 -35.21 9.59 38.74
N ASP A 61 -35.91 8.51 38.49
CA ASP A 61 -35.50 7.29 37.85
C ASP A 61 -35.05 7.57 36.38
N GLN A 62 -34.13 6.73 35.89
CA GLN A 62 -33.73 6.57 34.50
C GLN A 62 -32.67 7.53 33.94
N MET A 63 -31.43 7.16 34.15
CA MET A 63 -30.46 6.93 33.07
C MET A 63 -29.21 6.26 33.64
N GLN A 64 -29.20 4.94 33.65
CA GLN A 64 -27.99 4.15 33.86
C GLN A 64 -27.16 4.19 32.58
N GLY A 65 -26.39 5.25 32.39
CA GLY A 65 -25.24 5.35 31.51
C GLY A 65 -24.04 5.68 32.39
N LYS A 66 -23.35 4.67 32.89
CA LYS A 66 -22.06 4.83 33.58
C LYS A 66 -20.97 5.21 32.56
N ASP A 67 -21.00 6.42 32.05
CA ASP A 67 -19.91 7.08 31.36
C ASP A 67 -19.72 8.49 31.94
N ALA A 68 -19.66 8.59 33.27
CA ALA A 68 -19.07 9.73 33.91
C ALA A 68 -17.57 9.66 33.61
N TRP A 69 -17.00 10.72 33.05
CA TRP A 69 -15.57 10.91 32.87
C TRP A 69 -14.88 10.91 34.23
N THR A 70 -14.60 9.72 34.75
CA THR A 70 -13.88 9.58 36.01
C THR A 70 -12.44 9.93 35.74
N VAL A 71 -11.90 10.90 36.47
CA VAL A 71 -10.46 11.18 36.44
C VAL A 71 -9.74 9.90 36.87
N ARG A 72 -8.75 9.49 36.08
CA ARG A 72 -7.96 8.29 36.37
C ARG A 72 -6.55 8.71 36.79
N VAL A 73 -6.04 8.06 37.79
CA VAL A 73 -4.70 8.27 38.33
C VAL A 73 -3.85 7.00 38.20
N PRO A 74 -2.51 7.09 38.20
CA PRO A 74 -1.67 5.90 38.21
C PRO A 74 -2.02 4.98 39.39
N GLY A 75 -2.22 3.71 39.10
CA GLY A 75 -2.55 2.69 40.09
C GLY A 75 -1.33 1.90 40.57
N THR A 76 -1.58 0.87 41.38
CA THR A 76 -0.55 0.05 41.99
C THR A 76 0.40 -0.62 40.97
N VAL A 77 -0.11 -1.08 39.85
CA VAL A 77 0.71 -1.68 38.78
C VAL A 77 1.66 -0.63 38.16
N ALA A 78 1.18 0.60 37.99
CA ALA A 78 2.02 1.69 37.52
C ALA A 78 3.14 2.02 38.52
N ASP A 79 2.86 1.96 39.81
CA ASP A 79 3.85 2.18 40.87
C ASP A 79 4.96 1.11 40.83
N GLU A 80 4.58 -0.16 40.70
CA GLU A 80 5.51 -1.27 40.56
C GLU A 80 6.43 -1.09 39.34
N LEU A 81 5.88 -0.73 38.19
CA LEU A 81 6.67 -0.50 36.96
C LEU A 81 7.55 0.74 37.07
N ALA A 82 7.07 1.82 37.68
CA ALA A 82 7.85 3.02 37.88
C ALA A 82 9.09 2.79 38.78
N VAL A 83 9.01 1.83 39.71
CA VAL A 83 10.17 1.41 40.52
C VAL A 83 11.09 0.46 39.76
N GLN A 84 10.52 -0.35 38.87
CA GLN A 84 11.25 -1.37 38.12
C GLN A 84 12.17 -0.78 37.04
N TYR A 85 11.72 0.29 36.36
CA TYR A 85 12.49 0.90 35.27
C TYR A 85 13.48 1.92 35.78
N ASP A 86 14.77 1.70 35.55
CA ASP A 86 15.82 2.65 35.86
C ASP A 86 15.83 3.81 34.85
N GLU A 87 15.64 3.53 33.58
CA GLU A 87 15.58 4.50 32.48
C GLU A 87 14.48 4.13 31.49
N ILE A 88 13.80 5.15 30.97
CA ILE A 88 12.79 5.04 29.91
C ILE A 88 13.27 5.91 28.75
N LEU A 89 13.58 5.27 27.61
CA LEU A 89 14.09 5.94 26.42
C LEU A 89 12.97 6.00 25.36
N VAL A 90 12.64 7.21 24.92
CA VAL A 90 11.58 7.46 23.92
C VAL A 90 12.20 8.15 22.73
N ASP A 91 12.12 7.50 21.57
CA ASP A 91 12.55 8.06 20.28
C ASP A 91 11.36 8.65 19.52
N GLU A 92 11.64 9.60 18.60
CA GLU A 92 10.63 10.29 17.77
C GLU A 92 9.47 10.87 18.62
N TYR A 93 9.80 11.45 19.76
CA TYR A 93 8.79 11.88 20.73
C TYR A 93 7.79 12.92 20.19
N GLN A 94 8.14 13.68 19.14
CA GLN A 94 7.23 14.63 18.47
C GLN A 94 6.02 13.95 17.83
N ASP A 95 6.06 12.63 17.62
CA ASP A 95 4.97 11.85 17.04
C ASP A 95 4.09 11.14 18.09
N SER A 96 4.37 11.37 19.37
CA SER A 96 3.60 10.82 20.47
C SER A 96 2.19 11.42 20.56
N ASN A 97 1.21 10.58 20.91
CA ASN A 97 -0.16 10.99 21.22
C ASN A 97 -0.40 11.08 22.74
N LEU A 98 -1.58 11.60 23.14
CA LEU A 98 -1.92 11.73 24.57
C LEU A 98 -1.98 10.40 25.31
N VAL A 99 -2.37 9.32 24.66
CA VAL A 99 -2.43 7.99 25.28
C VAL A 99 -1.02 7.52 25.61
N GLN A 100 -0.11 7.61 24.65
CA GLN A 100 1.30 7.25 24.83
C GLN A 100 1.98 8.12 25.88
N GLU A 101 1.73 9.43 25.87
CA GLU A 101 2.23 10.33 26.94
C GLU A 101 1.74 9.91 28.32
N THR A 102 0.45 9.59 28.44
CA THR A 102 -0.12 9.15 29.74
C THR A 102 0.51 7.82 30.19
N LEU A 103 0.73 6.88 29.26
CA LEU A 103 1.41 5.62 29.56
C LEU A 103 2.82 5.84 30.08
N ILE A 104 3.59 6.71 29.40
CA ILE A 104 4.96 7.06 29.82
C ILE A 104 4.94 7.71 31.22
N GLN A 105 4.03 8.64 31.44
CA GLN A 105 3.87 9.28 32.76
C GLN A 105 3.53 8.28 33.86
N CYS A 106 2.62 7.32 33.58
CA CYS A 106 2.25 6.27 34.54
C CYS A 106 3.43 5.42 34.99
N ILE A 107 4.35 5.09 34.09
CA ILE A 107 5.49 4.22 34.37
C ILE A 107 6.78 4.97 34.70
N SER A 108 6.77 6.31 34.64
CA SER A 108 7.94 7.12 34.99
C SER A 108 8.13 7.20 36.51
N GLY A 109 9.40 7.36 36.94
CA GLY A 109 9.75 7.57 38.32
C GLY A 109 9.55 9.02 38.80
N GLU A 110 9.08 9.92 37.94
CA GLU A 110 8.99 11.37 38.21
C GLU A 110 8.13 11.69 39.46
N ARG A 111 7.00 10.97 39.63
CA ARG A 111 6.13 11.12 40.82
C ARG A 111 6.78 10.67 42.16
N PHE A 112 7.95 10.03 42.06
CA PHE A 112 8.78 9.60 43.22
C PHE A 112 10.07 10.40 43.32
N ASP A 113 10.10 11.62 42.78
CA ASP A 113 11.28 12.49 42.68
C ASP A 113 12.50 11.80 41.99
N ARG A 114 12.25 10.89 41.09
CA ARG A 114 13.23 10.16 40.30
C ARG A 114 12.97 10.30 38.80
N PRO A 115 13.29 11.45 38.19
CA PRO A 115 13.15 11.65 36.77
C PRO A 115 14.03 10.66 36.01
N ASN A 116 13.42 9.79 35.22
CA ASN A 116 14.11 8.71 34.51
C ASN A 116 13.69 8.59 33.05
N VAL A 117 13.05 9.62 32.49
CA VAL A 117 12.59 9.60 31.08
C VAL A 117 13.54 10.42 30.22
N PHE A 118 14.12 9.79 29.22
CA PHE A 118 14.95 10.44 28.20
C PHE A 118 14.19 10.41 26.86
N MET A 119 13.90 11.59 26.34
CA MET A 119 13.11 11.76 25.11
C MET A 119 13.98 12.40 24.03
N VAL A 120 13.93 11.81 22.82
CA VAL A 120 14.58 12.36 21.63
C VAL A 120 13.53 12.66 20.58
N GLY A 121 13.67 13.78 19.89
CA GLY A 121 12.75 14.15 18.83
C GLY A 121 13.14 15.43 18.11
N ASP A 122 12.47 15.70 17.03
CA ASP A 122 12.60 16.94 16.27
C ASP A 122 11.21 17.42 15.82
N VAL A 123 10.71 18.49 16.41
CA VAL A 123 9.39 19.07 16.09
C VAL A 123 9.26 19.39 14.60
N LYS A 124 10.35 19.76 13.92
CA LYS A 124 10.36 20.03 12.48
C LYS A 124 9.99 18.80 11.62
N GLN A 125 10.16 17.58 12.18
CA GLN A 125 9.87 16.32 11.54
C GLN A 125 8.49 15.75 11.92
N SER A 126 7.67 16.47 12.68
CA SER A 126 6.31 16.03 13.03
C SER A 126 5.40 16.01 11.81
N ILE A 127 5.14 14.82 11.29
CA ILE A 127 4.30 14.61 10.10
C ILE A 127 3.09 13.71 10.36
N TYR A 128 2.92 13.21 11.59
CA TYR A 128 1.87 12.24 11.95
C TYR A 128 0.66 12.84 12.69
N LYS A 129 0.41 14.15 12.52
CA LYS A 129 -0.76 14.80 13.13
C LYS A 129 -2.09 14.15 12.73
N PHE A 130 -2.19 13.57 11.53
CA PHE A 130 -3.35 12.80 11.07
C PHE A 130 -3.55 11.46 11.80
N ARG A 131 -2.52 10.99 12.55
CA ARG A 131 -2.58 9.85 13.48
C ARG A 131 -2.72 10.27 14.94
N LEU A 132 -3.22 11.48 15.18
CA LEU A 132 -3.42 12.05 16.51
C LEU A 132 -2.11 12.37 17.27
N ALA A 133 -0.97 12.42 16.58
CA ALA A 133 0.27 12.92 17.17
C ALA A 133 0.08 14.36 17.66
N ARG A 134 0.66 14.66 18.82
CA ARG A 134 0.55 15.93 19.53
C ARG A 134 1.94 16.56 19.71
N PRO A 135 2.51 17.19 18.65
CA PRO A 135 3.82 17.84 18.77
C PRO A 135 3.83 18.95 19.82
N GLU A 136 2.65 19.43 20.23
CA GLU A 136 2.51 20.38 21.33
C GLU A 136 3.08 19.85 22.66
N LEU A 137 3.03 18.52 22.89
CA LEU A 137 3.63 17.89 24.09
C LEU A 137 5.14 18.06 24.13
N PHE A 138 5.79 17.91 22.96
CA PHE A 138 7.22 18.13 22.83
C PHE A 138 7.58 19.63 22.99
N LEU A 139 6.79 20.51 22.34
CA LEU A 139 7.01 21.96 22.43
C LEU A 139 6.86 22.48 23.87
N GLU A 140 5.93 21.95 24.64
CA GLU A 140 5.77 22.30 26.06
C GLU A 140 7.04 21.96 26.84
N LYS A 141 7.53 20.73 26.70
CA LYS A 141 8.79 20.31 27.34
C LYS A 141 9.98 21.13 26.83
N TYR A 142 10.06 21.39 25.54
CA TYR A 142 11.12 22.20 24.93
C TYR A 142 11.17 23.63 25.50
N SER A 143 10.00 24.21 25.80
CA SER A 143 9.90 25.59 26.36
C SER A 143 10.10 25.66 27.88
N THR A 144 9.80 24.57 28.61
CA THR A 144 9.86 24.54 30.08
C THR A 144 11.17 23.97 30.63
N TYR A 145 11.84 23.09 29.89
CA TYR A 145 13.08 22.47 30.28
C TYR A 145 14.23 23.45 30.09
N THR A 146 15.22 23.42 31.02
CA THR A 146 16.38 24.29 31.00
C THR A 146 17.59 23.63 30.32
N SER A 147 18.50 24.46 29.76
CA SER A 147 19.79 23.97 29.27
C SER A 147 20.82 23.75 30.39
N GLU A 148 20.56 24.22 31.62
CA GLU A 148 21.40 23.98 32.78
C GLU A 148 21.13 22.58 33.36
N GLU A 149 22.12 22.04 34.08
CA GLU A 149 21.98 20.73 34.72
C GLU A 149 20.84 20.76 35.76
N SER A 150 19.80 19.99 35.52
CA SER A 150 18.60 19.94 36.34
C SER A 150 17.85 18.62 36.12
N ALA A 151 16.82 18.37 36.94
CA ALA A 151 15.92 17.23 36.77
C ALA A 151 15.20 17.23 35.44
N HIS A 152 14.96 18.40 34.85
CA HIS A 152 14.33 18.59 33.54
C HIS A 152 15.28 19.37 32.63
N GLN A 153 16.26 18.67 32.10
CA GLN A 153 17.30 19.25 31.25
C GLN A 153 16.98 19.09 29.77
N LYS A 154 17.22 20.16 29.02
CA LYS A 154 17.15 20.18 27.56
C LYS A 154 18.55 20.12 26.96
N ILE A 155 18.78 19.22 26.02
CA ILE A 155 20.03 19.11 25.26
C ILE A 155 19.69 19.32 23.78
N GLU A 156 20.30 20.33 23.17
CA GLU A 156 20.07 20.66 21.77
C GLU A 156 21.19 20.08 20.90
N LEU A 157 20.79 19.28 19.88
CA LEU A 157 21.68 18.65 18.91
C LEU A 157 21.61 19.42 17.59
N HIS A 158 22.62 20.19 17.25
CA HIS A 158 22.64 21.07 16.07
C HIS A 158 23.31 20.43 14.85
N GLN A 159 24.11 19.37 15.04
CA GLN A 159 24.95 18.82 14.00
C GLN A 159 24.26 17.66 13.28
N ASN A 160 24.28 17.70 11.95
CA ASN A 160 23.82 16.63 11.08
C ASN A 160 25.01 15.83 10.52
N PHE A 161 25.07 14.53 10.83
CA PHE A 161 26.14 13.62 10.41
C PHE A 161 25.73 12.73 9.22
N ARG A 162 24.54 12.95 8.64
CA ARG A 162 23.99 12.12 7.56
C ARG A 162 24.21 12.72 6.19
N SER A 163 24.00 14.03 6.06
CA SER A 163 23.91 14.71 4.77
C SER A 163 25.10 15.64 4.54
N ARG A 164 25.47 15.84 3.27
CA ARG A 164 26.47 16.81 2.85
C ARG A 164 25.99 18.24 3.03
N ASP A 165 26.93 19.16 3.16
CA ASP A 165 26.72 20.59 3.41
C ASP A 165 25.73 21.22 2.42
N HIS A 166 25.92 21.00 1.12
CA HIS A 166 25.04 21.56 0.09
C HIS A 166 23.56 21.16 0.21
N ILE A 167 23.30 19.95 0.73
CA ILE A 167 21.92 19.51 0.99
C ILE A 167 21.36 20.28 2.19
N LEU A 168 22.13 20.40 3.27
CA LEU A 168 21.72 21.11 4.47
C LEU A 168 21.48 22.60 4.20
N GLU A 169 22.38 23.25 3.46
CA GLU A 169 22.25 24.64 3.02
C GLU A 169 20.98 24.86 2.18
N SER A 170 20.69 23.95 1.27
CA SER A 170 19.48 24.02 0.42
C SER A 170 18.21 23.87 1.24
N ILE A 171 18.19 22.96 2.19
CA ILE A 171 17.08 22.75 3.12
C ILE A 171 16.91 24.00 3.99
N ASN A 172 17.97 24.49 4.61
CA ASN A 172 17.94 25.71 5.41
C ASN A 172 17.41 26.91 4.60
N ALA A 173 17.87 27.10 3.36
CA ALA A 173 17.44 28.19 2.49
C ALA A 173 15.93 28.16 2.21
N ILE A 174 15.33 26.97 2.11
CA ILE A 174 13.89 26.79 1.92
C ILE A 174 13.16 27.08 3.25
N PHE A 175 13.58 26.41 4.33
CA PHE A 175 12.87 26.48 5.61
C PHE A 175 12.93 27.87 6.28
N TYR A 176 14.00 28.62 6.14
CA TYR A 176 14.05 30.04 6.55
C TYR A 176 12.96 30.90 5.92
N ARG A 177 12.45 30.51 4.73
CA ARG A 177 11.41 31.26 4.01
C ARG A 177 9.99 30.79 4.30
N ILE A 178 9.81 29.49 4.56
CA ILE A 178 8.47 28.89 4.64
C ILE A 178 8.05 28.49 6.04
N MET A 179 8.98 28.13 6.93
CA MET A 179 8.65 27.66 8.26
C MET A 179 8.57 28.82 9.27
N THR A 180 7.37 29.08 9.70
CA THR A 180 7.06 30.14 10.67
C THR A 180 6.12 29.60 11.75
N GLU A 181 5.92 30.33 12.85
CA GLU A 181 4.96 29.95 13.89
C GLU A 181 3.55 29.68 13.34
N LYS A 182 3.15 30.38 12.30
CA LYS A 182 1.83 30.17 11.63
C LYS A 182 1.80 28.95 10.72
N LEU A 183 2.95 28.59 10.16
CA LEU A 183 3.08 27.48 9.23
C LEU A 183 4.18 26.52 9.74
N GLY A 184 3.84 25.67 10.68
CA GLY A 184 4.77 24.72 11.26
C GLY A 184 4.90 24.80 12.79
N ASN A 185 4.23 25.77 13.44
CA ASN A 185 4.23 26.00 14.89
C ASN A 185 5.61 26.28 15.50
N ILE A 186 6.63 26.54 14.66
CA ILE A 186 7.98 26.88 15.10
C ILE A 186 8.59 27.92 14.16
N SER A 187 9.38 28.84 14.70
CA SER A 187 10.17 29.76 13.90
C SER A 187 11.51 29.12 13.56
N TYR A 188 11.80 29.01 12.26
CA TYR A 188 13.07 28.46 11.79
C TYR A 188 14.15 29.51 11.89
N THR A 189 14.94 29.47 12.96
CA THR A 189 16.05 30.38 13.25
C THR A 189 17.38 29.66 13.09
N GLU A 190 18.48 30.34 13.33
CA GLU A 190 19.85 29.77 13.32
C GLU A 190 19.97 28.56 14.26
N ASP A 191 19.35 28.63 15.43
CA ASP A 191 19.35 27.55 16.42
C ASP A 191 18.56 26.32 15.93
N ALA A 192 17.57 26.52 15.05
CA ALA A 192 16.78 25.45 14.44
C ALA A 192 17.41 24.91 13.15
N ALA A 193 18.39 25.62 12.59
CA ALA A 193 19.02 25.26 11.32
C ALA A 193 19.86 24.00 11.43
N LEU A 194 20.04 23.34 10.28
CA LEU A 194 20.88 22.15 10.18
C LEU A 194 22.33 22.57 9.94
N HIS A 195 23.24 22.11 10.80
CA HIS A 195 24.68 22.36 10.67
C HIS A 195 25.42 21.09 10.28
N PRO A 196 26.39 21.16 9.32
CA PRO A 196 27.18 20.00 8.97
C PRO A 196 28.05 19.54 10.14
N GLY A 197 27.97 18.25 10.46
CA GLY A 197 28.75 17.62 11.54
C GLY A 197 29.67 16.49 11.04
N ALA A 198 29.45 16.00 9.81
CA ALA A 198 30.25 14.94 9.22
C ALA A 198 31.30 15.51 8.27
N ALA A 199 32.52 14.97 8.35
CA ALA A 199 33.51 15.14 7.31
C ALA A 199 33.29 14.07 6.23
N PHE A 200 33.09 14.50 5.00
CA PHE A 200 33.01 13.60 3.84
C PHE A 200 34.33 13.65 3.06
N GLU A 201 34.68 12.53 2.44
CA GLU A 201 35.86 12.47 1.58
C GLU A 201 35.76 13.52 0.47
N GLU A 202 36.83 14.32 0.34
CA GLU A 202 36.93 15.32 -0.72
C GLU A 202 37.15 14.65 -2.08
N ARG A 203 36.55 15.22 -3.11
CA ARG A 203 36.71 14.80 -4.47
C ARG A 203 36.57 15.98 -5.41
N ASP A 204 37.40 16.00 -6.46
CA ASP A 204 37.26 16.95 -7.57
C ASP A 204 35.89 16.79 -8.25
N GLY A 205 35.20 17.90 -8.49
CA GLY A 205 33.88 17.93 -9.16
C GLY A 205 32.65 17.73 -8.26
N LEU A 206 32.81 17.68 -6.92
CA LEU A 206 31.66 17.63 -5.99
C LEU A 206 30.83 18.93 -5.97
N ASP A 207 31.43 20.06 -6.40
CA ASP A 207 30.72 21.33 -6.56
C ASP A 207 29.58 21.29 -7.58
N GLU A 208 29.55 20.26 -8.43
CA GLU A 208 28.48 20.02 -9.41
C GLU A 208 27.25 19.36 -8.81
N LEU A 209 27.33 18.78 -7.60
CA LEU A 209 26.23 18.09 -6.92
C LEU A 209 25.34 19.04 -6.12
N LYS A 210 24.84 20.07 -6.76
CA LYS A 210 23.90 21.03 -6.16
C LYS A 210 22.47 20.51 -6.20
N THR A 211 21.62 21.05 -5.29
CA THR A 211 20.18 20.82 -5.36
C THR A 211 19.63 21.44 -6.63
N GLU A 212 18.93 20.64 -7.42
CA GLU A 212 18.33 21.05 -8.69
C GLU A 212 16.82 21.17 -8.54
N LEU A 213 16.24 22.21 -9.15
CA LEU A 213 14.80 22.38 -9.29
C LEU A 213 14.40 22.02 -10.73
N LEU A 214 13.67 20.94 -10.90
CA LEU A 214 13.13 20.52 -12.18
C LEU A 214 11.67 21.01 -12.30
N LEU A 215 11.36 21.71 -13.37
CA LEU A 215 10.03 22.28 -13.62
C LEU A 215 9.42 21.69 -14.89
N VAL A 216 8.18 21.22 -14.79
CA VAL A 216 7.38 20.79 -15.94
C VAL A 216 6.36 21.88 -16.25
N ASP A 217 6.45 22.50 -17.41
CA ASP A 217 5.48 23.49 -17.88
C ASP A 217 4.32 22.79 -18.62
N LEU A 218 3.20 22.65 -17.94
CA LEU A 218 1.99 22.04 -18.49
C LEU A 218 1.23 22.95 -19.46
N SER A 219 1.59 24.24 -19.54
CA SER A 219 0.94 25.18 -20.46
C SER A 219 1.47 25.07 -21.89
N ALA A 220 2.62 24.43 -22.08
CA ALA A 220 3.28 24.23 -23.35
C ALA A 220 2.80 22.98 -24.12
N GLN A 221 1.59 22.47 -23.87
CA GLN A 221 1.01 21.44 -24.74
C GLN A 221 0.88 21.99 -26.16
N PRO A 222 1.34 21.28 -27.19
CA PRO A 222 1.25 21.74 -28.57
C PRO A 222 -0.23 21.94 -28.91
N GLN A 223 -0.63 23.22 -29.06
CA GLN A 223 -1.91 23.54 -29.67
C GLN A 223 -1.91 22.88 -31.05
N LYS A 224 -2.94 22.08 -31.34
CA LYS A 224 -3.19 21.48 -32.64
C LYS A 224 -3.43 22.62 -33.66
N GLU A 225 -2.34 23.22 -34.13
CA GLU A 225 -2.34 24.04 -35.35
C GLU A 225 -1.22 23.49 -36.23
N THR A 226 -1.59 22.49 -37.05
CA THR A 226 -1.17 22.46 -38.48
C THR A 226 -1.70 21.18 -39.14
N GLU A 227 -2.44 21.40 -40.21
CA GLU A 227 -2.81 20.40 -41.20
C GLU A 227 -1.55 19.84 -41.89
N SER A 228 -1.10 18.68 -41.42
CA SER A 228 -0.23 17.76 -42.15
C SER A 228 -0.41 16.36 -41.59
N PRO A 229 -1.06 15.43 -42.33
CA PRO A 229 -1.30 14.09 -41.88
C PRO A 229 -0.17 13.14 -42.31
N GLU A 230 1.04 13.34 -41.85
CA GLU A 230 2.08 12.31 -41.98
C GLU A 230 3.20 12.60 -40.97
N LEU A 231 3.45 11.63 -40.05
CA LEU A 231 4.54 11.54 -39.09
C LEU A 231 4.41 12.46 -37.84
N ASP A 232 3.66 12.01 -36.87
CA ASP A 232 3.91 11.97 -35.43
C ASP A 232 2.64 11.65 -34.65
N ASP A 233 2.21 10.41 -34.71
CA ASP A 233 1.09 9.87 -33.92
C ASP A 233 1.49 9.66 -32.42
N GLU A 234 2.60 10.24 -31.97
CA GLU A 234 3.11 10.12 -30.61
C GLU A 234 3.05 11.39 -29.77
N ALA A 235 2.28 12.39 -30.13
CA ALA A 235 1.87 13.41 -29.16
C ALA A 235 0.73 12.83 -28.28
N ALA A 236 1.04 11.75 -27.58
CA ALA A 236 0.16 11.18 -26.60
C ALA A 236 -0.19 12.26 -25.57
N ASP A 237 -1.46 12.30 -25.20
CA ASP A 237 -2.03 13.20 -24.18
C ASP A 237 -1.54 12.71 -22.80
N TYR A 238 -0.24 12.95 -22.50
CA TYR A 238 0.37 12.53 -21.25
C TYR A 238 -0.22 13.27 -20.07
N THR A 239 -0.52 12.54 -19.01
CA THR A 239 -0.91 13.15 -17.75
C THR A 239 0.26 13.96 -17.16
N ALA A 240 -0.03 14.92 -16.27
CA ALA A 240 1.02 15.66 -15.56
C ALA A 240 1.99 14.74 -14.83
N ARG A 241 1.50 13.64 -14.28
CA ARG A 241 2.31 12.64 -13.57
C ARG A 241 3.24 11.86 -14.48
N GLU A 242 2.77 11.47 -15.66
CA GLU A 242 3.60 10.82 -16.67
C GLU A 242 4.73 11.74 -17.14
N LEU A 243 4.46 13.04 -17.31
CA LEU A 243 5.49 14.01 -17.67
C LEU A 243 6.53 14.17 -16.57
N GLU A 244 6.12 14.27 -15.31
CA GLU A 244 7.03 14.27 -14.16
C GLU A 244 7.88 13.00 -14.11
N ALA A 245 7.25 11.82 -14.25
CA ALA A 245 7.95 10.54 -14.23
C ALA A 245 8.96 10.42 -15.39
N ARG A 246 8.63 10.90 -16.60
CA ARG A 246 9.54 10.92 -17.77
C ARG A 246 10.72 11.86 -17.54
N MET A 247 10.49 13.04 -16.96
CA MET A 247 11.55 13.97 -16.60
C MET A 247 12.51 13.35 -15.58
N ILE A 248 11.97 12.72 -14.54
CA ILE A 248 12.74 12.00 -13.52
C ILE A 248 13.53 10.85 -14.16
N ALA A 249 12.92 10.08 -15.06
CA ALA A 249 13.62 9.02 -15.80
C ALA A 249 14.81 9.55 -16.60
N GLY A 250 14.67 10.71 -17.25
CA GLY A 250 15.75 11.40 -17.94
C GLY A 250 16.90 11.75 -16.99
N LYS A 251 16.56 12.31 -15.81
CA LYS A 251 17.57 12.67 -14.80
C LYS A 251 18.26 11.44 -14.21
N ILE A 252 17.53 10.38 -13.92
CA ILE A 252 18.11 9.11 -13.43
C ILE A 252 19.12 8.55 -14.45
N ARG A 253 18.79 8.57 -15.75
CA ARG A 253 19.73 8.10 -16.79
C ARG A 253 20.99 8.96 -16.85
N GLU A 254 20.86 10.29 -16.72
CA GLU A 254 22.01 11.19 -16.65
C GLU A 254 22.89 10.85 -15.44
N MET A 255 22.29 10.68 -14.25
CA MET A 255 23.01 10.38 -13.01
C MET A 255 23.69 9.00 -13.02
N THR A 256 23.10 8.02 -13.70
CA THR A 256 23.62 6.64 -13.75
C THR A 256 24.44 6.33 -15.01
N ASP A 257 24.71 7.32 -15.85
CA ASP A 257 25.52 7.15 -17.06
C ASP A 257 26.91 6.58 -16.70
N LYS A 258 27.36 5.60 -17.46
CA LYS A 258 28.60 4.87 -17.16
C LYS A 258 29.88 5.75 -17.30
N GLU A 259 29.83 6.74 -18.16
CA GLU A 259 31.00 7.59 -18.44
C GLU A 259 30.89 8.94 -17.73
N ARG A 260 29.70 9.56 -17.72
CA ARG A 260 29.48 10.93 -17.27
C ARG A 260 28.61 11.00 -16.00
N GLY A 261 28.01 9.89 -15.56
CA GLY A 261 27.15 9.85 -14.39
C GLY A 261 27.87 10.25 -13.09
N ILE A 262 27.09 10.54 -12.08
CA ILE A 262 27.61 10.93 -10.76
C ILE A 262 28.32 9.75 -10.08
N THR A 263 29.19 10.06 -9.15
CA THR A 263 29.83 9.05 -8.31
C THR A 263 29.47 9.27 -6.87
N ILE A 264 29.33 8.18 -6.14
CA ILE A 264 29.00 8.15 -4.72
C ILE A 264 30.09 7.42 -3.95
N TRP A 265 30.23 7.77 -2.67
CA TRP A 265 31.11 7.05 -1.75
C TRP A 265 30.45 5.75 -1.31
N ASP A 266 31.12 4.65 -1.57
CA ASP A 266 30.69 3.33 -1.13
C ASP A 266 31.45 2.95 0.15
N LYS A 267 30.73 2.81 1.26
CA LYS A 267 31.34 2.51 2.57
C LYS A 267 31.96 1.11 2.63
N GLU A 268 31.39 0.14 1.89
CA GLU A 268 31.88 -1.23 1.89
C GLU A 268 33.18 -1.35 1.05
N LEU A 269 33.22 -0.65 -0.08
CA LEU A 269 34.40 -0.61 -0.93
C LEU A 269 35.49 0.36 -0.40
N GLY A 270 35.14 1.32 0.46
CA GLY A 270 36.03 2.38 0.87
C GLY A 270 36.53 3.25 -0.29
N ALA A 271 35.72 3.40 -1.35
CA ALA A 271 36.07 4.11 -2.56
C ALA A 271 34.86 4.72 -3.26
N TYR A 272 35.10 5.69 -4.14
CA TYR A 272 34.04 6.22 -5.01
C TYR A 272 33.72 5.24 -6.14
N ARG A 273 32.43 4.98 -6.36
CA ARG A 273 31.90 4.25 -7.51
C ARG A 273 30.84 5.05 -8.25
N ARG A 274 30.50 4.66 -9.46
CA ARG A 274 29.38 5.22 -10.20
C ARG A 274 28.05 4.91 -9.48
N ALA A 275 27.14 5.89 -9.51
CA ALA A 275 25.80 5.70 -9.00
C ALA A 275 25.05 4.62 -9.77
N GLN A 276 24.26 3.84 -9.06
CA GLN A 276 23.37 2.79 -9.58
C GLN A 276 21.92 3.14 -9.26
N TYR A 277 20.98 2.48 -9.90
CA TYR A 277 19.55 2.72 -9.66
C TYR A 277 19.14 2.55 -8.17
N GLY A 278 19.75 1.60 -7.46
CA GLY A 278 19.50 1.37 -6.04
C GLY A 278 19.98 2.48 -5.10
N ASP A 279 20.80 3.41 -5.60
CA ASP A 279 21.27 4.57 -4.81
C ASP A 279 20.30 5.76 -4.87
N ILE A 280 19.23 5.66 -5.67
CA ILE A 280 18.31 6.76 -5.95
C ILE A 280 16.95 6.47 -5.32
N VAL A 281 16.41 7.44 -4.60
CA VAL A 281 15.08 7.36 -3.97
C VAL A 281 14.20 8.48 -4.50
N ILE A 282 12.96 8.13 -4.89
CA ILE A 282 11.92 9.08 -5.27
C ILE A 282 10.95 9.20 -4.08
N LEU A 283 10.85 10.38 -3.50
CA LEU A 283 9.95 10.67 -2.40
C LEU A 283 8.66 11.32 -2.93
N LEU A 284 7.52 10.71 -2.64
CA LEU A 284 6.20 11.21 -3.00
C LEU A 284 5.40 11.55 -1.75
N ARG A 285 4.54 12.56 -1.83
CA ARG A 285 3.63 12.89 -0.73
C ARG A 285 2.63 11.76 -0.43
N SER A 286 2.20 11.05 -1.45
CA SER A 286 1.33 9.88 -1.37
C SER A 286 1.83 8.83 -2.35
N VAL A 287 2.02 7.62 -1.88
CA VAL A 287 2.44 6.49 -2.71
C VAL A 287 1.25 5.94 -3.50
N SER A 288 0.06 5.92 -2.88
CA SER A 288 -1.17 5.39 -3.50
C SER A 288 -1.58 6.19 -4.73
N GLY A 289 -1.74 5.52 -5.86
CA GLY A 289 -2.15 6.10 -7.15
C GLY A 289 -1.07 6.91 -7.88
N TRP A 290 0.14 7.03 -7.30
CA TRP A 290 1.28 7.68 -7.95
C TRP A 290 2.41 6.69 -8.25
N ALA A 291 2.69 5.78 -7.32
CA ALA A 291 3.83 4.89 -7.46
C ALA A 291 3.67 3.94 -8.63
N GLU A 292 2.48 3.42 -8.87
CA GLU A 292 2.20 2.51 -9.97
C GLU A 292 2.47 3.17 -11.32
N GLU A 293 2.02 4.43 -11.51
CA GLU A 293 2.22 5.20 -12.73
C GLU A 293 3.70 5.53 -12.94
N PHE A 294 4.41 5.92 -11.86
CA PHE A 294 5.87 6.15 -11.91
C PHE A 294 6.64 4.88 -12.24
N ILE A 295 6.31 3.74 -11.62
CA ILE A 295 6.96 2.45 -11.90
C ILE A 295 6.75 2.04 -13.36
N GLU A 296 5.55 2.20 -13.90
CA GLU A 296 5.24 1.88 -15.29
C GLU A 296 6.06 2.73 -16.25
N VAL A 297 6.06 4.06 -16.07
CA VAL A 297 6.86 4.97 -16.90
C VAL A 297 8.34 4.67 -16.81
N LEU A 298 8.89 4.45 -15.61
CA LEU A 298 10.30 4.11 -15.41
C LEU A 298 10.65 2.76 -16.07
N ALA A 299 9.76 1.76 -15.97
CA ALA A 299 9.95 0.47 -16.62
C ALA A 299 9.98 0.57 -18.15
N THR A 300 9.12 1.41 -18.77
CA THR A 300 9.16 1.67 -20.24
C THR A 300 10.48 2.31 -20.67
N GLN A 301 11.15 3.03 -19.75
CA GLN A 301 12.45 3.66 -19.97
C GLN A 301 13.64 2.74 -19.61
N GLY A 302 13.37 1.48 -19.22
CA GLY A 302 14.39 0.50 -18.84
C GLY A 302 14.99 0.73 -17.45
N ILE A 303 14.35 1.52 -16.59
CA ILE A 303 14.78 1.82 -15.22
C ILE A 303 13.99 0.95 -14.26
N PRO A 304 14.61 0.00 -13.54
CA PRO A 304 13.94 -0.79 -12.52
C PRO A 304 13.58 0.09 -11.32
N ALA A 305 12.32 0.09 -10.93
CA ALA A 305 11.82 0.81 -9.77
C ALA A 305 10.92 -0.09 -8.90
N VAL A 306 10.95 0.11 -7.59
CA VAL A 306 10.15 -0.62 -6.61
C VAL A 306 9.55 0.38 -5.62
N ALA A 307 8.29 0.21 -5.27
CA ALA A 307 7.66 0.94 -4.19
C ALA A 307 7.21 -0.01 -3.08
N GLU A 308 7.41 0.38 -1.83
CA GLU A 308 6.82 -0.31 -0.67
C GLU A 308 5.33 0.03 -0.56
N SER A 309 4.53 -0.40 -1.53
CA SER A 309 3.09 -0.25 -1.47
C SER A 309 2.47 -1.53 -0.90
N ARG A 310 1.89 -1.44 0.30
CA ARG A 310 1.09 -2.53 0.87
C ARG A 310 -0.27 -2.69 0.18
N THR A 311 -0.70 -1.72 -0.61
CA THR A 311 -2.05 -1.65 -1.21
C THR A 311 -2.13 -2.19 -2.62
N GLY A 312 -1.03 -2.31 -3.35
CA GLY A 312 -1.02 -2.76 -4.75
C GLY A 312 -0.67 -4.24 -4.98
N TYR A 313 -0.23 -4.97 -3.96
CA TYR A 313 0.26 -6.34 -4.12
C TYR A 313 -0.76 -7.28 -4.77
N PHE A 314 -2.00 -7.28 -4.28
CA PHE A 314 -3.06 -8.14 -4.82
C PHE A 314 -3.59 -7.69 -6.19
N ASN A 315 -3.29 -6.47 -6.61
CA ASN A 315 -3.65 -5.90 -7.90
C ASN A 315 -2.53 -6.05 -8.95
N THR A 316 -1.37 -6.64 -8.58
CA THR A 316 -0.34 -6.95 -9.56
C THR A 316 -0.85 -8.02 -10.51
N LEU A 317 -0.58 -7.85 -11.81
CA LEU A 317 -1.13 -8.70 -12.87
C LEU A 317 -0.90 -10.20 -12.62
N GLU A 318 0.32 -10.56 -12.17
CA GLU A 318 0.67 -11.95 -11.89
C GLU A 318 -0.10 -12.53 -10.70
N VAL A 319 -0.35 -11.75 -9.67
CA VAL A 319 -1.11 -12.18 -8.47
C VAL A 319 -2.60 -12.19 -8.78
N GLU A 320 -3.14 -11.13 -9.36
CA GLU A 320 -4.55 -11.02 -9.74
C GLU A 320 -4.97 -12.16 -10.67
N THR A 321 -4.11 -12.53 -11.63
CA THR A 321 -4.37 -13.65 -12.53
C THR A 321 -4.53 -14.98 -11.77
N VAL A 322 -3.70 -15.21 -10.74
CA VAL A 322 -3.81 -16.41 -9.89
C VAL A 322 -5.05 -16.36 -8.99
N LEU A 323 -5.35 -15.18 -8.42
CA LEU A 323 -6.56 -15.00 -7.60
C LEU A 323 -7.83 -15.23 -8.40
N ASN A 324 -7.90 -14.74 -9.64
CA ASN A 324 -9.01 -15.02 -10.55
C ASN A 324 -9.12 -16.52 -10.87
N LEU A 325 -8.00 -17.22 -11.01
CA LEU A 325 -8.01 -18.67 -11.18
C LEU A 325 -8.56 -19.39 -9.95
N LEU A 326 -8.15 -18.99 -8.75
CA LEU A 326 -8.69 -19.54 -7.50
C LEU A 326 -10.19 -19.27 -7.36
N ALA A 327 -10.64 -18.06 -7.70
CA ALA A 327 -12.07 -17.72 -7.71
C ALA A 327 -12.88 -18.59 -8.69
N VAL A 328 -12.33 -18.94 -9.86
CA VAL A 328 -12.96 -19.84 -10.82
C VAL A 328 -12.91 -21.31 -10.36
N ILE A 329 -11.87 -21.72 -9.66
CA ILE A 329 -11.80 -23.06 -9.04
C ILE A 329 -12.92 -23.20 -8.02
N ASP A 330 -13.13 -22.18 -7.18
CA ASP A 330 -14.21 -22.16 -6.20
C ASP A 330 -15.57 -22.08 -6.88
N ASN A 331 -15.81 -21.04 -7.68
CA ASN A 331 -17.08 -20.83 -8.38
C ASN A 331 -16.86 -20.35 -9.81
N PRO A 332 -17.03 -21.22 -10.82
CA PRO A 332 -16.86 -20.89 -12.24
C PRO A 332 -17.95 -19.97 -12.82
N MET A 333 -19.03 -19.72 -12.08
CA MET A 333 -20.14 -18.87 -12.54
C MET A 333 -19.87 -17.38 -12.36
N GLN A 334 -18.67 -16.98 -11.94
CA GLN A 334 -18.23 -15.59 -11.83
C GLN A 334 -17.69 -15.14 -13.19
N ASP A 335 -18.45 -14.33 -13.91
CA ASP A 335 -18.13 -13.94 -15.30
C ASP A 335 -16.80 -13.18 -15.43
N ILE A 336 -16.49 -12.24 -14.52
CA ILE A 336 -15.25 -11.44 -14.59
C ILE A 336 -14.02 -12.30 -14.32
N PRO A 337 -13.93 -13.09 -13.23
CA PRO A 337 -12.82 -14.00 -13.02
C PRO A 337 -12.67 -15.04 -14.16
N LEU A 338 -13.77 -15.59 -14.65
CA LEU A 338 -13.75 -16.56 -15.75
C LEU A 338 -13.21 -15.93 -17.03
N ALA A 339 -13.66 -14.72 -17.39
CA ALA A 339 -13.15 -14.00 -18.57
C ALA A 339 -11.65 -13.72 -18.44
N SER A 340 -11.20 -13.31 -17.24
CA SER A 340 -9.78 -13.10 -16.93
C SER A 340 -8.96 -14.37 -17.12
N VAL A 341 -9.43 -15.51 -16.58
CA VAL A 341 -8.75 -16.81 -16.71
C VAL A 341 -8.70 -17.29 -18.17
N LEU A 342 -9.79 -17.13 -18.92
CA LEU A 342 -9.84 -17.50 -20.35
C LEU A 342 -8.82 -16.71 -21.18
N LYS A 343 -8.68 -15.40 -20.93
CA LYS A 343 -7.74 -14.53 -21.64
C LYS A 343 -6.29 -14.68 -21.14
N SER A 344 -6.08 -15.16 -19.92
CA SER A 344 -4.77 -15.35 -19.32
C SER A 344 -3.95 -16.46 -20.00
N PRO A 345 -2.68 -16.63 -19.67
CA PRO A 345 -1.85 -17.73 -20.12
C PRO A 345 -2.43 -19.13 -19.81
N PHE A 346 -3.35 -19.24 -18.84
CA PHE A 346 -4.02 -20.49 -18.51
C PHE A 346 -4.98 -20.94 -19.61
N GLY A 347 -5.80 -20.00 -20.14
CA GLY A 347 -6.78 -20.29 -21.19
C GLY A 347 -6.24 -20.05 -22.60
N GLY A 348 -5.46 -19.00 -22.79
CA GLY A 348 -4.89 -18.61 -24.08
C GLY A 348 -5.97 -18.29 -25.13
N VAL A 349 -7.13 -17.79 -24.71
CA VAL A 349 -8.25 -17.42 -25.58
C VAL A 349 -8.08 -15.99 -26.04
N SER A 350 -8.12 -15.75 -27.35
CA SER A 350 -8.04 -14.39 -27.90
C SER A 350 -9.38 -13.65 -27.79
N ASP A 351 -9.36 -12.31 -27.98
CA ASP A 351 -10.57 -11.49 -27.98
C ASP A 351 -11.56 -11.93 -29.08
N GLU A 352 -11.02 -12.34 -30.21
CA GLU A 352 -11.80 -12.84 -31.34
C GLU A 352 -12.46 -14.20 -31.00
N GLU A 353 -11.70 -15.11 -30.38
CA GLU A 353 -12.22 -16.41 -29.93
C GLU A 353 -13.28 -16.23 -28.82
N MET A 354 -13.09 -15.26 -27.93
CA MET A 354 -14.06 -14.90 -26.89
C MET A 354 -15.37 -14.37 -27.51
N ALA A 355 -15.26 -13.50 -28.53
CA ALA A 355 -16.40 -12.97 -29.24
C ALA A 355 -17.19 -14.08 -29.93
N TRP A 356 -16.53 -15.12 -30.47
CA TRP A 356 -17.22 -16.28 -31.07
C TRP A 356 -18.05 -17.06 -30.04
N ILE A 357 -17.49 -17.33 -28.85
CA ILE A 357 -18.22 -18.03 -27.77
C ILE A 357 -19.51 -17.28 -27.42
N VAL A 358 -19.39 -15.96 -27.22
CA VAL A 358 -20.54 -15.11 -26.83
C VAL A 358 -21.57 -14.98 -27.98
N ALA A 359 -21.11 -14.85 -29.23
CA ALA A 359 -21.98 -14.71 -30.38
C ALA A 359 -22.79 -15.97 -30.68
N GLU A 360 -22.15 -17.15 -30.57
CA GLU A 360 -22.84 -18.42 -30.78
C GLU A 360 -23.90 -18.69 -29.71
N HIS A 361 -23.57 -18.41 -28.45
CA HIS A 361 -24.53 -18.50 -27.35
C HIS A 361 -25.74 -17.57 -27.56
N LYS A 362 -25.54 -16.31 -27.96
CA LYS A 362 -26.62 -15.35 -28.22
C LYS A 362 -27.51 -15.74 -29.42
N ALA A 363 -26.97 -16.47 -30.38
CA ALA A 363 -27.74 -16.94 -31.54
C ALA A 363 -28.71 -18.09 -31.21
N GLY A 364 -28.44 -18.85 -30.13
CA GLY A 364 -29.20 -20.04 -29.75
C GLY A 364 -30.21 -19.86 -28.61
N VAL A 365 -30.23 -18.73 -27.91
CA VAL A 365 -30.99 -18.56 -26.66
C VAL A 365 -32.08 -17.50 -26.78
N ASP A 366 -33.30 -17.89 -26.34
CA ASP A 366 -34.38 -16.94 -26.08
C ASP A 366 -33.93 -15.88 -25.05
N ARG A 367 -34.03 -14.60 -25.41
CA ARG A 367 -33.50 -13.41 -24.68
C ARG A 367 -34.03 -13.25 -23.24
N SER A 368 -34.84 -14.16 -22.75
CA SER A 368 -35.48 -14.09 -21.44
C SER A 368 -34.68 -14.70 -20.27
N ARG A 369 -33.53 -15.33 -20.52
CA ARG A 369 -32.66 -15.90 -19.49
C ARG A 369 -31.24 -15.39 -19.64
N ASP A 370 -30.85 -14.57 -18.71
CA ASP A 370 -29.48 -14.08 -18.54
C ASP A 370 -28.55 -15.29 -18.25
N ALA A 371 -27.93 -15.81 -19.28
CA ALA A 371 -27.04 -16.96 -19.19
C ALA A 371 -25.60 -16.44 -19.18
N GLY A 372 -24.92 -16.52 -18.03
CA GLY A 372 -23.55 -16.05 -17.82
C GLY A 372 -22.52 -16.72 -18.76
N LEU A 373 -21.32 -16.18 -18.78
CA LEU A 373 -20.19 -16.61 -19.62
C LEU A 373 -19.88 -18.12 -19.47
N TYR A 374 -19.95 -18.63 -18.23
CA TYR A 374 -19.73 -20.08 -17.98
C TYR A 374 -20.61 -20.97 -18.83
N ARG A 375 -21.90 -20.64 -18.92
CA ARG A 375 -22.85 -21.42 -19.70
C ARG A 375 -22.55 -21.33 -21.20
N ALA A 376 -22.19 -20.13 -21.68
CA ALA A 376 -21.78 -19.94 -23.07
C ALA A 376 -20.58 -20.81 -23.43
N VAL A 377 -19.59 -20.90 -22.57
CA VAL A 377 -18.39 -21.72 -22.74
C VAL A 377 -18.73 -23.22 -22.76
N VAL A 378 -19.56 -23.68 -21.81
CA VAL A 378 -19.95 -25.09 -21.71
C VAL A 378 -20.77 -25.53 -22.94
N GLU A 379 -21.71 -24.70 -23.39
CA GLU A 379 -22.47 -24.94 -24.60
C GLU A 379 -21.57 -25.01 -25.83
N TYR A 380 -20.62 -24.06 -25.96
CA TYR A 380 -19.65 -24.05 -27.06
C TYR A 380 -18.75 -25.31 -27.09
N MET A 381 -18.38 -25.85 -25.92
CA MET A 381 -17.60 -27.08 -25.81
C MET A 381 -18.40 -28.32 -26.22
N ASN A 382 -19.72 -28.34 -25.94
CA ASN A 382 -20.58 -29.50 -26.10
C ASN A 382 -21.34 -29.53 -27.44
N GLU A 383 -21.28 -28.47 -28.27
CA GLU A 383 -21.90 -28.48 -29.59
C GLU A 383 -21.22 -29.48 -30.53
N ASP A 384 -21.75 -30.67 -30.61
CA ASP A 384 -21.45 -31.64 -31.65
C ASP A 384 -22.33 -31.38 -32.89
N GLY A 385 -21.77 -30.75 -33.92
CA GLY A 385 -22.50 -30.67 -35.20
C GLY A 385 -21.73 -29.94 -36.30
N PRO A 386 -21.81 -30.40 -37.54
CA PRO A 386 -21.33 -29.63 -38.69
C PRO A 386 -22.19 -28.40 -38.87
N VAL A 387 -21.52 -27.26 -39.07
CA VAL A 387 -22.17 -25.97 -39.42
C VAL A 387 -23.13 -26.23 -40.60
N LYS A 388 -24.44 -26.08 -40.39
CA LYS A 388 -25.43 -26.08 -41.48
C LYS A 388 -25.17 -24.82 -42.31
N SER A 389 -24.63 -25.00 -43.50
CA SER A 389 -24.53 -23.97 -44.52
C SER A 389 -25.89 -23.76 -45.16
N ASN A 390 -26.60 -22.72 -44.79
CA ASN A 390 -27.67 -22.15 -45.58
C ASN A 390 -27.05 -20.99 -46.36
N ASP A 391 -26.58 -21.27 -47.56
CA ASP A 391 -26.51 -20.29 -48.67
C ASP A 391 -26.15 -21.00 -49.96
N GLU A 392 -27.14 -21.11 -50.84
CA GLU A 392 -26.97 -21.45 -52.26
C GLU A 392 -26.56 -20.17 -52.99
N SER A 393 -25.31 -20.04 -53.40
CA SER A 393 -24.92 -19.06 -54.41
C SER A 393 -23.57 -19.38 -55.07
N ASP A 394 -23.57 -19.47 -56.36
CA ASP A 394 -22.56 -19.34 -57.40
C ASP A 394 -21.25 -20.16 -57.38
N GLU A 395 -21.07 -20.95 -58.45
CA GLU A 395 -19.97 -21.92 -58.67
C GLU A 395 -18.56 -21.35 -58.81
N SER A 396 -18.34 -20.05 -58.95
CA SER A 396 -16.98 -19.49 -59.09
C SER A 396 -16.33 -19.12 -57.75
N SER A 397 -17.09 -19.14 -56.65
CA SER A 397 -16.62 -18.80 -55.28
C SER A 397 -16.43 -20.05 -54.39
N ILE A 398 -16.70 -21.24 -54.89
CA ILE A 398 -16.80 -22.48 -54.10
C ILE A 398 -15.43 -22.87 -53.50
N ALA A 399 -14.33 -22.67 -54.18
CA ALA A 399 -12.99 -23.05 -53.70
C ALA A 399 -12.50 -22.15 -52.54
N ASP A 400 -12.74 -20.84 -52.61
CA ASP A 400 -12.38 -19.88 -51.58
C ASP A 400 -13.35 -19.94 -50.40
N ALA A 401 -14.65 -20.15 -50.65
CA ALA A 401 -15.63 -20.42 -49.59
C ALA A 401 -15.33 -21.73 -48.87
N PHE A 402 -14.94 -22.78 -49.58
CA PHE A 402 -14.53 -24.05 -48.97
C PHE A 402 -13.25 -23.92 -48.12
N ARG A 403 -12.27 -23.16 -48.59
CA ARG A 403 -11.05 -22.83 -47.81
C ARG A 403 -11.38 -22.02 -46.58
N PHE A 404 -12.25 -21.02 -46.69
CA PHE A 404 -12.67 -20.18 -45.57
C PHE A 404 -13.45 -21.00 -44.52
N GLN A 405 -14.41 -21.83 -44.92
CA GLN A 405 -15.16 -22.73 -44.06
C GLN A 405 -14.24 -23.76 -43.37
N LYS A 406 -13.27 -24.31 -44.08
CA LYS A 406 -12.30 -25.27 -43.53
C LYS A 406 -11.41 -24.63 -42.50
N ASN A 407 -10.91 -23.41 -42.75
CA ASN A 407 -10.12 -22.67 -41.81
C ASN A 407 -10.91 -22.30 -40.56
N LYS A 408 -12.16 -21.86 -40.69
CA LYS A 408 -13.07 -21.55 -39.59
C LYS A 408 -13.35 -22.78 -38.72
N LEU A 409 -13.53 -23.96 -39.36
CA LEU A 409 -13.75 -25.23 -38.63
C LEU A 409 -12.48 -25.64 -37.85
N ILE A 410 -11.30 -25.47 -38.43
CA ILE A 410 -10.01 -25.75 -37.76
C ILE A 410 -9.83 -24.83 -36.54
N GLN A 411 -10.14 -23.55 -36.68
CA GLN A 411 -10.04 -22.57 -35.56
C GLN A 411 -11.04 -22.91 -34.44
N LYS A 412 -12.29 -23.26 -34.78
CA LYS A 412 -13.27 -23.71 -33.79
C LYS A 412 -12.83 -24.96 -33.04
N ASN A 413 -12.29 -25.94 -33.73
CA ASN A 413 -11.79 -27.16 -33.11
C ASN A 413 -10.57 -26.90 -32.21
N ASN A 414 -9.71 -25.96 -32.58
CA ASN A 414 -8.58 -25.55 -31.76
C ASN A 414 -9.05 -24.87 -30.49
N LEU A 415 -10.03 -23.96 -30.58
CA LEU A 415 -10.62 -23.28 -29.43
C LEU A 415 -11.29 -24.29 -28.48
N ARG A 416 -12.08 -25.23 -29.01
CA ARG A 416 -12.69 -26.30 -28.20
C ARG A 416 -11.64 -27.10 -27.42
N ARG A 417 -10.52 -27.47 -28.07
CA ARG A 417 -9.43 -28.17 -27.37
C ARG A 417 -8.78 -27.32 -26.28
N LYS A 418 -8.58 -26.01 -26.50
CA LYS A 418 -8.08 -25.10 -25.47
C LYS A 418 -9.02 -25.10 -24.26
N LEU A 419 -10.32 -24.92 -24.49
CA LEU A 419 -11.35 -24.89 -23.46
C LEU A 419 -11.41 -26.21 -22.68
N GLN A 420 -11.48 -27.35 -23.40
CA GLN A 420 -11.51 -28.68 -22.78
C GLN A 420 -10.29 -28.93 -21.91
N LYS A 421 -9.08 -28.54 -22.39
CA LYS A 421 -7.83 -28.65 -21.59
C LYS A 421 -7.91 -27.81 -20.33
N LEU A 422 -8.35 -26.55 -20.43
CA LEU A 422 -8.50 -25.66 -19.29
C LEU A 422 -9.49 -26.22 -18.27
N PHE A 423 -10.68 -26.62 -18.71
CA PHE A 423 -11.72 -27.12 -17.80
C PHE A 423 -11.34 -28.43 -17.13
N THR A 424 -10.66 -29.33 -17.83
CA THR A 424 -10.08 -30.55 -17.23
C THR A 424 -9.07 -30.20 -16.13
N LEU A 425 -8.26 -29.17 -16.35
CA LEU A 425 -7.30 -28.69 -15.38
C LEU A 425 -7.99 -28.02 -14.16
N LEU A 426 -9.02 -27.20 -14.41
CA LEU A 426 -9.84 -26.60 -13.35
C LEU A 426 -10.53 -27.65 -12.48
N ASP A 427 -11.10 -28.68 -13.10
CA ASP A 427 -11.73 -29.79 -12.37
C ASP A 427 -10.70 -30.57 -11.51
N THR A 428 -9.50 -30.75 -12.03
CA THR A 428 -8.41 -31.36 -11.27
C THR A 428 -8.07 -30.50 -10.04
N PHE A 429 -7.88 -29.20 -10.21
CA PHE A 429 -7.59 -28.29 -9.10
C PHE A 429 -8.74 -28.21 -8.09
N ARG A 430 -9.99 -28.24 -8.56
CA ARG A 430 -11.17 -28.27 -7.70
C ARG A 430 -11.21 -29.53 -6.83
N GLN A 431 -10.86 -30.70 -7.39
CA GLN A 431 -10.74 -31.93 -6.60
C GLN A 431 -9.58 -31.87 -5.60
N GLU A 432 -8.44 -31.36 -6.04
CA GLU A 432 -7.25 -31.21 -5.19
C GLU A 432 -7.49 -30.17 -4.06
N SER A 433 -8.24 -29.11 -4.28
CA SER A 433 -8.53 -28.07 -3.29
C SER A 433 -9.32 -28.53 -2.07
N VAL A 434 -9.98 -29.68 -2.16
CA VAL A 434 -10.76 -30.26 -1.06
C VAL A 434 -9.85 -30.77 0.07
N TYR A 435 -8.64 -31.24 -0.27
CA TYR A 435 -7.75 -31.91 0.69
C TYR A 435 -6.34 -31.28 0.77
N LEU A 436 -5.94 -30.48 -0.22
CA LEU A 436 -4.64 -29.79 -0.14
C LEU A 436 -4.77 -28.45 0.58
N PRO A 437 -3.78 -28.08 1.39
CA PRO A 437 -3.62 -26.72 1.87
C PRO A 437 -3.47 -25.73 0.70
N MET A 438 -3.88 -24.46 0.92
CA MET A 438 -3.87 -23.42 -0.12
C MET A 438 -2.46 -23.20 -0.71
N HIS A 439 -1.45 -23.14 0.13
CA HIS A 439 -0.07 -22.94 -0.32
C HIS A 439 0.43 -24.13 -1.17
N GLU A 440 0.04 -25.37 -0.85
CA GLU A 440 0.37 -26.53 -1.68
C GLU A 440 -0.41 -26.53 -3.00
N LEU A 441 -1.68 -26.12 -2.98
CA LEU A 441 -2.48 -25.94 -4.19
C LEU A 441 -1.86 -24.89 -5.13
N LEU A 442 -1.36 -23.77 -4.61
CA LEU A 442 -0.66 -22.75 -5.39
C LEU A 442 0.60 -23.35 -6.07
N TYR A 443 1.43 -24.10 -5.35
CA TYR A 443 2.57 -24.78 -5.95
C TYR A 443 2.14 -25.76 -7.07
N ARG A 444 1.05 -26.51 -6.85
CA ARG A 444 0.49 -27.41 -7.88
C ARG A 444 0.03 -26.65 -9.12
N ILE A 445 -0.64 -25.52 -8.93
CA ILE A 445 -1.05 -24.63 -10.02
C ILE A 445 0.17 -24.16 -10.80
N TYR A 446 1.19 -23.65 -10.13
CA TYR A 446 2.42 -23.16 -10.76
C TYR A 446 3.15 -24.23 -11.57
N ASP A 447 3.26 -25.43 -11.01
CA ASP A 447 3.94 -26.57 -11.66
C ASP A 447 3.16 -27.08 -12.87
N LYS A 448 1.87 -27.42 -12.71
CA LYS A 448 1.04 -27.99 -13.78
C LYS A 448 0.77 -27.04 -14.94
N THR A 449 0.71 -25.73 -14.65
CA THR A 449 0.46 -24.71 -15.69
C THR A 449 1.73 -24.14 -16.29
N GLY A 450 2.87 -24.24 -15.59
CA GLY A 450 4.10 -23.56 -15.94
C GLY A 450 4.06 -22.04 -15.76
N TYR A 451 3.05 -21.52 -15.06
CA TYR A 451 2.81 -20.09 -14.89
C TYR A 451 3.98 -19.37 -14.21
N TYR A 452 4.58 -20.00 -13.22
CA TYR A 452 5.76 -19.46 -12.53
C TYR A 452 6.94 -19.20 -13.48
N ARG A 453 7.19 -20.13 -14.41
CA ARG A 453 8.25 -19.98 -15.43
C ARG A 453 7.89 -18.92 -16.45
N TYR A 454 6.62 -18.87 -16.87
CA TYR A 454 6.10 -17.85 -17.77
C TYR A 454 6.33 -16.46 -17.20
N VAL A 455 5.89 -16.21 -15.96
CA VAL A 455 6.02 -14.93 -15.27
C VAL A 455 7.49 -14.54 -15.09
N SER A 456 8.36 -15.51 -14.79
CA SER A 456 9.82 -15.28 -14.66
C SER A 456 10.49 -14.80 -15.95
N ALA A 457 9.91 -15.11 -17.11
CA ALA A 457 10.43 -14.72 -18.42
C ALA A 457 9.93 -13.34 -18.89
N LEU A 458 8.97 -12.72 -18.19
CA LEU A 458 8.45 -11.40 -18.52
C LEU A 458 9.42 -10.28 -18.06
N PRO A 459 9.32 -9.07 -18.61
CA PRO A 459 10.03 -7.90 -18.09
C PRO A 459 9.78 -7.73 -16.59
N GLY A 460 10.84 -7.52 -15.81
CA GLY A 460 10.75 -7.49 -14.34
C GLY A 460 10.47 -8.86 -13.69
N GLY A 461 10.74 -9.97 -14.39
CA GLY A 461 10.38 -11.32 -13.99
C GLY A 461 10.90 -11.75 -12.62
N ALA A 462 12.04 -11.23 -12.15
CA ALA A 462 12.54 -11.50 -10.80
C ALA A 462 11.59 -10.95 -9.73
N GLY A 463 11.12 -9.71 -9.87
CA GLY A 463 10.15 -9.10 -8.95
C GLY A 463 8.78 -9.80 -9.00
N ARG A 464 8.28 -10.07 -10.22
CA ARG A 464 7.02 -10.79 -10.43
C ARG A 464 7.04 -12.19 -9.82
N ARG A 465 8.17 -12.91 -9.94
CA ARG A 465 8.38 -14.20 -9.29
C ARG A 465 8.32 -14.05 -7.76
N GLY A 466 9.00 -13.05 -7.20
CA GLY A 466 8.94 -12.74 -5.77
C GLY A 466 7.51 -12.48 -5.30
N ASN A 467 6.66 -11.85 -6.12
CA ASN A 467 5.23 -11.67 -5.80
C ASN A 467 4.47 -13.01 -5.74
N LEU A 468 4.78 -13.95 -6.63
CA LEU A 468 4.18 -15.29 -6.57
C LEU A 468 4.66 -16.09 -5.35
N ASP A 469 5.95 -15.99 -5.00
CA ASP A 469 6.50 -16.63 -3.79
C ASP A 469 5.84 -16.04 -2.53
N MET A 470 5.70 -14.72 -2.47
CA MET A 470 4.98 -14.04 -1.37
C MET A 470 3.50 -14.46 -1.28
N LEU A 471 2.83 -14.74 -2.40
CA LEU A 471 1.45 -15.24 -2.39
C LEU A 471 1.36 -16.59 -1.66
N VAL A 472 2.32 -17.49 -1.91
CA VAL A 472 2.40 -18.77 -1.23
C VAL A 472 2.67 -18.59 0.28
N GLU A 473 3.57 -17.68 0.66
CA GLU A 473 3.85 -17.40 2.07
C GLU A 473 2.62 -16.82 2.79
N LYS A 474 1.90 -15.89 2.14
CA LYS A 474 0.65 -15.33 2.67
C LYS A 474 -0.43 -16.39 2.80
N ALA A 475 -0.56 -17.31 1.85
CA ALA A 475 -1.48 -18.43 1.93
C ALA A 475 -1.13 -19.36 3.11
N ALA A 476 0.14 -19.69 3.30
CA ALA A 476 0.59 -20.51 4.42
C ALA A 476 0.34 -19.82 5.78
N ALA A 477 0.62 -18.50 5.88
CA ALA A 477 0.34 -17.72 7.07
C ALA A 477 -1.16 -17.62 7.38
N TYR A 478 -1.99 -17.49 6.34
CA TYR A 478 -3.45 -17.48 6.48
C TYR A 478 -3.99 -18.80 7.02
N GLU A 479 -3.48 -19.92 6.53
CA GLU A 479 -3.88 -21.26 6.97
C GLU A 479 -3.41 -21.63 8.39
N ALA A 480 -2.41 -20.93 8.92
CA ALA A 480 -2.03 -21.01 10.33
C ALA A 480 -3.10 -20.43 11.26
N THR A 481 -4.03 -19.63 10.71
CA THR A 481 -5.22 -19.14 11.43
C THR A 481 -6.34 -20.19 11.41
N SER A 482 -7.50 -19.84 11.99
CA SER A 482 -8.67 -20.74 12.04
C SER A 482 -9.37 -20.96 10.69
N TYR A 483 -8.94 -20.28 9.63
CA TYR A 483 -9.56 -20.32 8.30
C TYR A 483 -8.78 -21.28 7.39
N ARG A 484 -9.48 -22.18 6.69
CA ARG A 484 -8.88 -23.14 5.78
C ARG A 484 -9.66 -23.26 4.48
N GLY A 485 -8.95 -23.42 3.36
CA GLY A 485 -9.50 -23.73 2.04
C GLY A 485 -9.72 -22.51 1.14
N VAL A 486 -10.04 -22.78 -0.13
CA VAL A 486 -10.19 -21.78 -1.22
C VAL A 486 -11.41 -20.88 -1.00
N PHE A 487 -12.42 -21.38 -0.30
CA PHE A 487 -13.70 -20.68 -0.08
C PHE A 487 -13.61 -19.51 0.90
N HIS A 488 -12.62 -19.47 1.78
CA HIS A 488 -12.43 -18.43 2.79
C HIS A 488 -11.36 -17.41 2.36
#